data_b95bac684341c162b67d82131f0f81c9
#
_entry.id   b95bac684341c162b67d82131f0f81c9
#
_cell.length_a   1.000
_cell.length_b   1.000
_cell.length_c   1.000
_cell.angle_alpha   90.00
_cell.angle_beta   90.00
_cell.angle_gamma   90.00
#
_symmetry.space_group_name_H-M   'P 1'
#
loop_
_entity.id
_entity.type
_entity.pdbx_description
1 polymer ?
#
loop_
_entity_poly.entity_id
_entity_poly.type
_entity_poly.pdbx_seq_one_letter_code
_entity_poly.pdbx_strand_id
1 'polypeptide(L)'
;MLIHQFSPCGEMHDLFLDRQDERIDPMRPYFKEKLFQPPVVQAEVADIWANRGFTCYLYVDPPGQEWNDFVHRTNELVTVINGQLNLLAERKNFVLNVGDEVFIPYGVRHSVKNTSSENTSWLFGYDDS
;
A
#
# COMPACT_ATOMS: atom_id res chain seq x y z
N MET A 1 13.59 11.32 2.84
CA MET A 1 13.13 11.30 2.23
C MET A 1 12.96 10.81 1.69
N LEU A 2 13.18 11.26 2.30
CA LEU A 2 12.89 11.23 1.66
C LEU A 2 12.91 10.86 1.17
N ILE A 3 13.11 11.21 1.55
CA ILE A 3 13.03 11.03 0.95
C ILE A 3 13.12 10.75 0.50
N HIS A 4 13.38 10.93 0.53
CA HIS A 4 13.25 10.96 -0.01
C HIS A 4 13.37 10.72 -0.50
N GLN A 5 13.73 11.01 -0.07
CA GLN A 5 13.67 11.04 -0.64
C GLN A 5 13.73 11.03 -1.21
N PHE A 6 14.29 11.45 -1.19
CA PHE A 6 14.10 11.72 -1.76
C PHE A 6 14.32 12.04 -2.09
N SER A 7 14.71 12.50 -1.66
CA SER A 7 14.77 12.77 -2.16
C SER A 7 15.00 13.16 -2.37
N PRO A 8 14.85 13.72 -2.52
CA PRO A 8 15.03 13.89 -2.89
C PRO A 8 15.10 14.29 -3.20
N CYS A 9 15.49 14.89 -3.10
CA CYS A 9 15.30 15.12 -3.65
C CYS A 9 15.19 15.61 -4.17
N GLY A 10 14.88 16.20 -3.95
CA GLY A 10 14.68 16.37 -4.63
C GLY A 10 14.35 16.94 -5.19
N GLU A 11 14.15 17.29 -5.20
CA GLU A 11 13.77 17.63 -5.91
C GLU A 11 13.28 17.91 -6.57
N MET A 12 13.18 18.41 -6.53
CA MET A 12 12.67 18.53 -7.28
C MET A 12 12.18 18.85 -7.86
N HIS A 13 12.22 19.34 -8.10
CA HIS A 13 11.65 19.49 -8.86
C HIS A 13 11.05 19.69 -9.46
N ASP A 14 10.86 20.26 -9.34
CA ASP A 14 10.20 20.39 -10.03
C ASP A 14 9.72 20.45 -10.62
N LEU A 15 9.64 20.71 -10.64
CA LEU A 15 9.09 20.58 -11.31
C LEU A 15 8.41 20.56 -11.85
N PHE A 16 8.21 20.77 -11.97
CA PHE A 16 7.41 20.57 -12.54
C PHE A 16 6.55 20.43 -12.77
N LEU A 17 6.39 20.60 -12.72
CA LEU A 17 5.46 20.33 -12.92
C LEU A 17 4.57 20.13 -13.10
N ASP A 18 4.45 20.44 -13.17
CA ASP A 18 3.62 20.14 -13.19
C ASP A 18 3.01 19.67 -13.38
N ARG A 19 2.93 19.69 -13.39
CA ARG A 19 2.60 19.08 -13.35
C ARG A 19 2.28 18.43 -13.25
N GLN A 20 2.42 18.53 -13.31
CA GLN A 20 2.45 17.86 -12.94
C GLN A 20 2.81 17.38 -12.57
N ASP A 21 3.30 17.63 -12.66
CA ASP A 21 3.75 16.98 -12.23
C ASP A 21 3.31 16.13 -11.47
N GLU A 22 3.41 15.74 -11.74
CA GLU A 22 3.10 14.86 -10.90
C GLU A 22 3.83 14.74 -9.69
N ARG A 23 3.82 15.57 -8.97
CA ARG A 23 4.44 15.72 -7.73
C ARG A 23 3.78 14.81 -6.75
N ILE A 24 4.55 14.08 -5.97
CA ILE A 24 4.02 13.18 -4.97
C ILE A 24 3.58 13.97 -3.76
N ASP A 25 2.33 13.76 -3.36
CA ASP A 25 1.77 14.33 -2.16
C ASP A 25 1.99 13.30 -1.04
N PRO A 26 2.75 13.61 0.02
CA PRO A 26 3.04 12.61 1.07
C PRO A 26 1.81 12.19 1.87
N MET A 27 0.69 12.91 1.74
CA MET A 27 -0.55 12.53 2.40
C MET A 27 -1.47 11.72 1.49
N ARG A 28 -1.00 11.33 0.34
CA ARG A 28 -1.81 10.66 -0.66
C ARG A 28 -1.43 9.19 -0.79
N PRO A 29 -2.40 8.27 -0.81
CA PRO A 29 -2.10 6.86 -1.07
C PRO A 29 -1.50 6.64 -2.45
N TYR A 30 -0.57 5.71 -2.55
CA TYR A 30 0.00 5.32 -3.84
C TYR A 30 -0.38 3.90 -4.17
N PHE A 31 -0.59 3.65 -5.46
CA PHE A 31 -0.87 2.32 -5.96
C PHE A 31 0.20 1.94 -6.98
N LYS A 32 0.78 0.75 -6.81
CA LYS A 32 1.75 0.21 -7.76
C LYS A 32 1.25 -1.14 -8.24
N GLU A 33 0.90 -1.19 -9.51
CA GLU A 33 0.38 -2.39 -10.11
C GLU A 33 1.50 -3.40 -10.32
N LYS A 34 1.27 -4.63 -9.87
CA LYS A 34 2.17 -5.77 -10.07
C LYS A 34 3.61 -5.49 -9.68
N LEU A 35 3.76 -4.84 -8.54
CA LEU A 35 5.09 -4.63 -7.99
C LEU A 35 5.78 -5.95 -7.71
N PHE A 36 5.01 -6.96 -7.29
CA PHE A 36 5.52 -8.31 -7.05
C PHE A 36 4.97 -9.26 -8.09
N GLN A 37 5.85 -10.04 -8.72
CA GLN A 37 5.44 -11.03 -9.71
C GLN A 37 4.83 -12.25 -9.02
N PRO A 38 3.67 -12.73 -9.47
CA PRO A 38 3.12 -13.96 -8.91
C PRO A 38 4.00 -15.16 -9.28
N PRO A 39 4.10 -16.15 -8.42
CA PRO A 39 3.45 -16.24 -7.11
C PRO A 39 4.14 -15.33 -6.10
N VAL A 40 3.34 -14.65 -5.29
CA VAL A 40 3.86 -13.75 -4.26
C VAL A 40 4.23 -14.57 -3.04
N VAL A 41 5.46 -14.45 -2.58
CA VAL A 41 5.99 -15.21 -1.44
C VAL A 41 6.21 -14.25 -0.28
N GLN A 42 5.57 -14.54 0.85
CA GLN A 42 5.62 -13.64 2.01
C GLN A 42 7.06 -13.33 2.44
N ALA A 43 7.94 -14.32 2.46
CA ALA A 43 9.31 -14.10 2.92
C ALA A 43 10.04 -13.09 2.03
N GLU A 44 9.77 -13.12 0.73
CA GLU A 44 10.40 -12.17 -0.20
C GLU A 44 9.86 -10.77 0.00
N VAL A 45 8.55 -10.65 0.17
CA VAL A 45 7.93 -9.34 0.45
C VAL A 45 8.45 -8.79 1.77
N ALA A 46 8.52 -9.66 2.79
CA ALA A 46 8.98 -9.25 4.11
C ALA A 46 10.41 -8.69 4.06
N ASP A 47 11.30 -9.31 3.27
CA ASP A 47 12.66 -8.82 3.12
C ASP A 47 12.69 -7.45 2.45
N ILE A 48 11.91 -7.29 1.39
CA ILE A 48 11.85 -6.03 0.65
C ILE A 48 11.27 -4.93 1.55
N TRP A 49 10.19 -5.24 2.25
CA TRP A 49 9.54 -4.27 3.14
C TRP A 49 10.44 -3.91 4.32
N ALA A 50 11.18 -4.91 4.87
CA ALA A 50 12.10 -4.64 5.96
C ALA A 50 13.18 -3.63 5.55
N ASN A 51 13.67 -3.74 4.32
CA ASN A 51 14.64 -2.79 3.80
C ASN A 51 14.07 -1.39 3.65
N ARG A 52 12.76 -1.27 3.59
CA ARG A 52 12.06 0.01 3.54
C ARG A 52 11.60 0.46 4.91
N GLY A 53 11.88 -0.32 5.96
CA GLY A 53 11.52 0.02 7.33
C GLY A 53 10.15 -0.46 7.77
N PHE A 54 9.58 -1.44 7.08
CA PHE A 54 8.22 -1.91 7.36
C PHE A 54 8.22 -3.34 7.88
N THR A 55 7.26 -3.63 8.75
CA THR A 55 6.92 -5.01 9.16
C THR A 55 6.15 -5.68 8.03
N CYS A 56 5.82 -6.96 8.23
CA CYS A 56 5.05 -7.71 7.22
C CYS A 56 4.27 -8.81 7.92
N TYR A 57 2.96 -8.69 7.92
CA TYR A 57 2.05 -9.65 8.56
C TYR A 57 1.11 -10.21 7.52
N LEU A 58 0.71 -11.46 7.74
CA LEU A 58 -0.23 -12.15 6.85
C LEU A 58 -1.62 -12.16 7.47
N TYR A 59 -2.61 -11.92 6.65
CA TYR A 59 -4.00 -12.02 7.04
C TYR A 59 -4.77 -12.78 5.97
N VAL A 60 -5.80 -13.53 6.40
CA VAL A 60 -6.65 -14.27 5.48
C VAL A 60 -8.09 -13.93 5.80
N ASP A 61 -8.78 -13.32 4.85
CA ASP A 61 -10.16 -12.91 5.03
C ASP A 61 -11.10 -13.76 4.19
N PRO A 62 -12.23 -14.19 4.76
CA PRO A 62 -13.25 -14.87 3.96
C PRO A 62 -13.96 -13.88 3.05
N PRO A 63 -14.72 -14.39 2.06
CA PRO A 63 -15.49 -13.50 1.18
C PRO A 63 -16.40 -12.57 1.98
N GLY A 64 -16.40 -11.30 1.60
CA GLY A 64 -17.25 -10.31 2.21
C GLY A 64 -16.72 -9.68 3.48
N GLN A 65 -15.61 -10.18 4.02
CA GLN A 65 -15.04 -9.60 5.24
C GLN A 65 -14.66 -8.14 5.00
N GLU A 66 -15.03 -7.28 5.96
CA GLU A 66 -14.76 -5.85 5.88
C GLU A 66 -14.02 -5.39 7.13
N TRP A 67 -13.07 -4.49 6.93
CA TRP A 67 -12.38 -3.79 8.00
C TRP A 67 -12.53 -2.31 7.70
N ASN A 68 -13.30 -1.58 8.52
CA ASN A 68 -13.73 -0.24 8.16
C ASN A 68 -13.12 0.84 9.04
N ASP A 69 -12.81 1.96 8.40
CA ASP A 69 -12.53 3.23 9.07
C ASP A 69 -11.31 3.19 9.98
N PHE A 70 -10.27 2.49 9.55
CA PHE A 70 -9.00 2.48 10.27
C PHE A 70 -8.24 3.78 10.04
N VAL A 71 -7.58 4.25 11.09
CA VAL A 71 -6.63 5.35 11.01
C VAL A 71 -5.42 4.93 11.83
N HIS A 72 -4.25 4.87 11.21
CA HIS A 72 -3.04 4.45 11.90
C HIS A 72 -2.08 5.61 12.05
N ARG A 73 -1.25 5.52 13.10
CA ARG A 73 -0.20 6.51 13.35
C ARG A 73 1.11 6.10 12.73
N THR A 74 1.06 5.31 11.71
CA THR A 74 2.22 4.86 10.94
C THR A 74 1.82 4.84 9.49
N ASN A 75 2.81 4.79 8.60
CA ASN A 75 2.55 4.49 7.21
C ASN A 75 2.30 2.99 7.09
N GLU A 76 1.55 2.59 6.09
CA GLU A 76 1.20 1.18 5.90
C GLU A 76 1.42 0.77 4.46
N LEU A 77 1.86 -0.48 4.27
CA LEU A 77 1.93 -1.13 2.97
C LEU A 77 0.97 -2.29 2.95
N VAL A 78 0.31 -2.50 1.81
CA VAL A 78 -0.63 -3.62 1.62
C VAL A 78 -0.35 -4.25 0.26
N THR A 79 -0.29 -5.59 0.21
CA THR A 79 -0.23 -6.32 -1.04
C THR A 79 -1.02 -7.62 -0.92
N VAL A 80 -1.47 -8.16 -2.05
CA VAL A 80 -2.32 -9.37 -2.08
C VAL A 80 -1.49 -10.55 -2.57
N ILE A 81 -1.60 -11.67 -1.85
CA ILE A 81 -0.96 -12.93 -2.25
C ILE A 81 -1.92 -13.74 -3.11
N ASN A 82 -3.17 -13.80 -2.69
CA ASN A 82 -4.20 -14.63 -3.31
C ASN A 82 -5.53 -13.93 -3.19
N GLY A 83 -6.31 -13.90 -4.26
CA GLY A 83 -7.63 -13.29 -4.23
C GLY A 83 -7.60 -11.85 -4.68
N GLN A 84 -8.46 -11.04 -4.08
CA GLN A 84 -8.60 -9.64 -4.47
C GLN A 84 -9.13 -8.84 -3.29
N LEU A 85 -8.63 -7.63 -3.12
CA LEU A 85 -9.11 -6.70 -2.11
C LEU A 85 -9.59 -5.42 -2.76
N ASN A 86 -10.61 -4.84 -2.14
CA ASN A 86 -11.05 -3.51 -2.46
C ASN A 86 -10.63 -2.62 -1.30
N LEU A 87 -9.81 -1.63 -1.55
CA LEU A 87 -9.27 -0.75 -0.52
C LEU A 87 -9.71 0.67 -0.78
N LEU A 88 -10.45 1.24 0.18
CA LEU A 88 -10.90 2.61 0.11
C LEU A 88 -10.02 3.44 1.04
N ALA A 89 -9.30 4.40 0.50
CA ALA A 89 -8.44 5.27 1.29
C ALA A 89 -8.84 6.71 0.98
N GLU A 90 -9.33 7.41 2.00
CA GLU A 90 -9.95 8.69 1.83
C GLU A 90 -11.12 8.55 0.86
N ARG A 91 -11.03 9.14 -0.30
CA ARG A 91 -12.08 9.04 -1.32
C ARG A 91 -11.66 8.23 -2.51
N LYS A 92 -10.51 7.56 -2.43
CA LYS A 92 -9.98 6.80 -3.52
C LYS A 92 -10.19 5.33 -3.29
N ASN A 93 -10.70 4.66 -4.32
CA ASN A 93 -10.97 3.23 -4.25
C ASN A 93 -9.95 2.51 -5.12
N PHE A 94 -9.25 1.55 -4.51
CA PHE A 94 -8.25 0.75 -5.20
C PHE A 94 -8.70 -0.70 -5.20
N VAL A 95 -8.65 -1.32 -6.38
CA VAL A 95 -8.87 -2.76 -6.49
C VAL A 95 -7.49 -3.39 -6.58
N LEU A 96 -7.12 -4.16 -5.55
CA LEU A 96 -5.82 -4.80 -5.51
C LEU A 96 -5.93 -6.24 -5.97
N ASN A 97 -5.15 -6.56 -6.98
CA ASN A 97 -5.00 -7.92 -7.45
C ASN A 97 -3.67 -8.46 -6.94
N VAL A 98 -3.41 -9.74 -7.17
CA VAL A 98 -2.20 -10.39 -6.69
C VAL A 98 -0.97 -9.62 -7.18
N GLY A 99 -0.11 -9.25 -6.25
CA GLY A 99 1.14 -8.55 -6.54
C GLY A 99 1.06 -7.04 -6.55
N ASP A 100 -0.13 -6.46 -6.49
CA ASP A 100 -0.30 -5.01 -6.42
C ASP A 100 0.04 -4.52 -5.02
N GLU A 101 0.64 -3.35 -4.92
CA GLU A 101 0.96 -2.75 -3.63
C GLU A 101 0.33 -1.37 -3.50
N VAL A 102 -0.23 -1.10 -2.31
CA VAL A 102 -0.70 0.25 -1.98
C VAL A 102 0.07 0.74 -0.77
N PHE A 103 0.50 1.99 -0.82
CA PHE A 103 1.09 2.71 0.29
C PHE A 103 0.02 3.64 0.86
N ILE A 104 -0.25 3.49 2.16
CA ILE A 104 -1.24 4.32 2.86
C ILE A 104 -0.48 5.20 3.84
N PRO A 105 -0.46 6.52 3.64
CA PRO A 105 0.28 7.40 4.54
C PRO A 105 -0.32 7.44 5.94
N TYR A 106 0.51 7.80 6.89
CA TYR A 106 0.15 8.10 8.26
C TYR A 106 -1.13 8.95 8.30
N GLY A 107 -2.09 8.55 9.12
CA GLY A 107 -3.28 9.35 9.37
C GLY A 107 -4.37 9.28 8.32
N VAL A 108 -4.17 8.53 7.25
CA VAL A 108 -5.18 8.40 6.19
C VAL A 108 -6.21 7.35 6.61
N ARG A 109 -7.48 7.74 6.61
CA ARG A 109 -8.59 6.83 6.94
C ARG A 109 -8.78 5.86 5.79
N HIS A 110 -8.91 4.58 6.12
CA HIS A 110 -9.05 3.57 5.08
C HIS A 110 -9.88 2.40 5.53
N SER A 111 -10.43 1.68 4.55
CA SER A 111 -11.25 0.49 4.75
C SER A 111 -10.83 -0.56 3.74
N VAL A 112 -10.95 -1.83 4.11
CA VAL A 112 -10.56 -2.96 3.27
C VAL A 112 -11.70 -3.95 3.22
N LYS A 113 -11.98 -4.47 2.04
CA LYS A 113 -13.04 -5.47 1.87
C LYS A 113 -12.58 -6.56 0.91
N ASN A 114 -12.85 -7.81 1.28
CA ASN A 114 -12.65 -8.92 0.36
C ASN A 114 -13.85 -9.00 -0.58
N THR A 115 -13.67 -8.58 -1.81
CA THR A 115 -14.71 -8.57 -2.82
C THR A 115 -14.69 -9.81 -3.72
N SER A 116 -13.75 -10.72 -3.46
CA SER A 116 -13.69 -11.96 -4.25
C SER A 116 -14.68 -12.99 -3.69
N SER A 117 -14.90 -14.05 -4.46
CA SER A 117 -15.79 -15.13 -4.05
C SER A 117 -15.09 -16.18 -3.19
N GLU A 118 -13.81 -15.99 -2.91
CA GLU A 118 -13.00 -16.91 -2.14
C GLU A 118 -12.23 -16.16 -1.08
N ASN A 119 -11.49 -16.88 -0.23
CA ASN A 119 -10.64 -16.25 0.75
C ASN A 119 -9.58 -15.41 0.04
N THR A 120 -9.26 -14.28 0.63
CA THR A 120 -8.15 -13.46 0.15
C THR A 120 -7.05 -13.48 1.20
N SER A 121 -5.84 -13.84 0.76
CA SER A 121 -4.64 -13.78 1.60
C SER A 121 -3.88 -12.53 1.22
N TRP A 122 -3.55 -11.71 2.22
CA TRP A 122 -2.88 -10.45 1.94
C TRP A 122 -1.88 -10.12 3.04
N LEU A 123 -0.94 -9.28 2.67
CA LEU A 123 0.13 -8.84 3.57
C LEU A 123 -0.06 -7.37 3.87
N PHE A 124 0.21 -7.02 5.12
CA PHE A 124 0.22 -5.61 5.52
C PHE A 124 1.38 -5.38 6.46
N GLY A 125 1.89 -4.16 6.45
CA GLY A 125 3.00 -3.81 7.31
C GLY A 125 3.00 -2.35 7.64
N TYR A 126 3.67 -2.01 8.74
CA TYR A 126 3.73 -0.65 9.24
C TYR A 126 5.19 -0.26 9.46
N ASP A 127 5.49 1.02 9.31
CA ASP A 127 6.79 1.52 9.71
C ASP A 127 6.71 2.02 11.15
N ASP A 128 7.86 2.47 11.67
CA ASP A 128 7.94 2.93 13.06
C ASP A 128 7.88 4.43 13.19
N SER A 129 7.52 5.10 12.15
CA SER A 129 7.60 6.56 12.17
C SER A 129 6.54 7.23 13.02
#